data_094191670455b0a40f589819b008b73e
#
_entry.id   094191670455b0a40f589819b008b73e
#
_cell.length_a   1.000
_cell.length_b   1.000
_cell.length_c   1.000
_cell.angle_alpha   90.00
_cell.angle_beta   90.00
_cell.angle_gamma   90.00
#
_symmetry.space_group_name_H-M   'P 1'
#
loop_
_entity.id
_entity.type
_entity.pdbx_description
1 polymer ?
#
loop_
_entity_poly.entity_id
_entity_poly.type
_entity_poly.pdbx_seq_one_letter_code
_entity_poly.pdbx_strand_id
1 'polypeptide(L)'
;MCAMKTPGVYVVEKNAFPNSVVEAATAVPAFIGYTESAKNGNKTLSNIPWRISSLAEFEQYFGGAPKPKFKLEQKDDSTSDISVDKDTVKITLTFIQGKLTLVRKTVSDLEKITAQSEKDKDSGKDYEPLITDSKSKVSESLKSLTEYTSDFQAHLATVYGEDNSIVKDLKDNVLTLIDGKEIGSTDEIMAVNKALSELMLNIDSTSIPVKRYDLTREDNYNLYYHLRFFFANGGGACYIVSVGDYEQEIEKDKLEKGISYLLKEQEPTMVLVPEAVYLNDAQECYDIQTAVLKHCGGEMKNRVAIFDIYKGDRDRNHEDGDVVTNFREAIGTEFLDFGAAYYPWLNTSIVSENEISFKNLLESWDNLKPLISIHSLYLKMYISDLEKVVTAIKNKKQTDLNEVITLHKIFSKQSPKYASIIKEMLQQLNLLPPASAMAGIYTLVDSTKEVWKAPANIGLSNVISPTINISHINQEDLNVPLNGKAVNAIRYFVGDGIKVWGARTLDGNSLDWRYVNVRRTMIMLEESIKNATKAFVFDPNTANTWVSVRSMVNNFLNGIWKRGGLAGSTPDDAFSVHVGLGETMTPEDILEGIMRITVLVAIVRPAEFIEITFQQQMQKS
;
A
#
# COMPACT_ATOMS: atom_id res chain seq x y z
N MET A 1 -38.35 -51.00 -0.19
CA MET A 1 -38.39 -51.86 1.02
C MET A 1 -37.96 -53.27 0.62
N CYS A 2 -36.80 -53.75 1.12
CA CYS A 2 -36.45 -55.15 0.97
C CYS A 2 -37.48 -55.98 1.75
N ALA A 3 -38.21 -56.83 1.05
CA ALA A 3 -39.16 -57.74 1.71
C ALA A 3 -38.38 -58.72 2.60
N MET A 4 -38.65 -58.75 3.88
CA MET A 4 -38.11 -59.70 4.86
C MET A 4 -38.61 -61.09 4.50
N LYS A 5 -37.73 -61.99 4.07
CA LYS A 5 -38.09 -63.31 3.56
C LYS A 5 -37.77 -64.49 4.50
N THR A 6 -37.08 -64.23 5.59
CA THR A 6 -36.71 -65.28 6.60
C THR A 6 -37.02 -64.77 8.01
N PRO A 7 -37.51 -65.65 8.94
CA PRO A 7 -37.64 -65.26 10.35
C PRO A 7 -36.29 -64.87 10.92
N GLY A 8 -36.17 -63.67 11.53
CA GLY A 8 -34.95 -63.17 12.10
C GLY A 8 -35.10 -61.76 12.64
N VAL A 9 -34.09 -61.26 13.39
CA VAL A 9 -34.03 -59.89 13.87
C VAL A 9 -33.33 -59.05 12.77
N TYR A 10 -34.02 -58.04 12.29
CA TYR A 10 -33.52 -57.11 11.30
C TYR A 10 -33.24 -55.77 11.96
N VAL A 11 -31.99 -55.35 11.90
CA VAL A 11 -31.58 -54.01 12.34
C VAL A 11 -31.74 -53.07 11.17
N VAL A 12 -32.61 -52.08 11.30
CA VAL A 12 -32.77 -51.00 10.35
C VAL A 12 -32.24 -49.74 11.02
N GLU A 13 -31.11 -49.26 10.54
CA GLU A 13 -30.61 -47.95 10.96
C GLU A 13 -31.46 -46.89 10.25
N LYS A 14 -32.16 -46.09 11.04
CA LYS A 14 -32.82 -44.88 10.58
C LYS A 14 -32.02 -43.70 11.15
N ASN A 15 -31.61 -42.80 10.25
CA ASN A 15 -31.09 -41.52 10.69
C ASN A 15 -32.19 -40.80 11.52
N ALA A 16 -32.10 -40.84 12.82
CA ALA A 16 -33.04 -40.21 13.73
C ALA A 16 -32.84 -38.70 13.89
N PHE A 17 -31.69 -38.19 13.44
CA PHE A 17 -31.39 -36.78 13.51
C PHE A 17 -31.69 -36.12 12.16
N PRO A 18 -32.45 -34.98 12.18
CA PRO A 18 -32.62 -34.15 10.97
C PRO A 18 -31.23 -33.67 10.52
N ASN A 19 -31.10 -33.38 9.23
CA ASN A 19 -29.87 -32.84 8.65
C ASN A 19 -29.39 -31.66 9.52
N SER A 20 -28.13 -31.73 10.02
CA SER A 20 -27.58 -30.63 10.81
C SER A 20 -27.36 -29.40 9.91
N VAL A 21 -27.62 -28.22 10.45
CA VAL A 21 -27.28 -26.96 9.78
C VAL A 21 -25.77 -26.87 9.68
N VAL A 22 -25.26 -26.68 8.48
CA VAL A 22 -23.85 -26.38 8.22
C VAL A 22 -23.68 -24.87 8.25
N GLU A 23 -22.70 -24.39 9.03
CA GLU A 23 -22.42 -22.96 9.11
C GLU A 23 -21.96 -22.42 7.75
N ALA A 24 -22.53 -21.30 7.33
CA ALA A 24 -22.13 -20.60 6.13
C ALA A 24 -20.75 -19.96 6.35
N ALA A 25 -19.97 -19.84 5.27
CA ALA A 25 -18.71 -19.12 5.31
C ALA A 25 -18.93 -17.66 5.71
N THR A 26 -17.97 -17.07 6.47
CA THR A 26 -18.08 -15.70 6.97
C THR A 26 -17.00 -14.77 6.45
N ALA A 27 -15.89 -15.32 5.96
CA ALA A 27 -14.67 -14.57 5.66
C ALA A 27 -14.13 -14.85 4.25
N VAL A 28 -14.96 -14.65 3.23
CA VAL A 28 -14.58 -14.82 1.82
C VAL A 28 -14.76 -13.49 1.10
N PRO A 29 -13.73 -12.64 1.01
CA PRO A 29 -13.82 -11.37 0.29
C PRO A 29 -13.82 -11.58 -1.23
N ALA A 30 -14.46 -10.66 -1.95
CA ALA A 30 -14.34 -10.49 -3.38
C ALA A 30 -13.65 -9.15 -3.66
N PHE A 31 -12.56 -9.19 -4.41
CA PHE A 31 -11.80 -8.04 -4.86
C PHE A 31 -12.06 -7.78 -6.33
N ILE A 32 -12.37 -6.55 -6.68
CA ILE A 32 -12.61 -6.10 -8.05
C ILE A 32 -11.52 -5.11 -8.43
N GLY A 33 -10.87 -5.31 -9.58
CA GLY A 33 -9.82 -4.41 -10.05
C GLY A 33 -9.08 -4.92 -11.28
N TYR A 34 -7.95 -4.29 -11.58
CA TYR A 34 -7.13 -4.56 -12.75
C TYR A 34 -5.99 -5.53 -12.41
N THR A 35 -5.59 -6.34 -13.39
CA THR A 35 -4.57 -7.38 -13.23
C THR A 35 -3.63 -7.40 -14.43
N GLU A 36 -2.43 -8.00 -14.31
CA GLU A 36 -1.52 -8.13 -15.46
C GLU A 36 -2.12 -8.97 -16.59
N SER A 37 -2.85 -10.01 -16.22
CA SER A 37 -3.55 -10.91 -17.15
C SER A 37 -4.71 -11.57 -16.42
N ALA A 38 -5.60 -12.26 -17.14
CA ALA A 38 -6.68 -13.02 -16.53
C ALA A 38 -6.92 -14.29 -17.36
N LYS A 39 -6.20 -15.38 -17.03
CA LYS A 39 -6.20 -16.61 -17.85
C LYS A 39 -6.03 -17.87 -17.01
N ASN A 40 -6.72 -18.93 -17.42
CA ASN A 40 -6.45 -20.29 -16.98
C ASN A 40 -6.17 -21.15 -18.21
N GLY A 41 -4.89 -21.35 -18.53
CA GLY A 41 -4.47 -21.92 -19.81
C GLY A 41 -4.95 -21.05 -20.98
N ASN A 42 -5.75 -21.64 -21.87
CA ASN A 42 -6.30 -20.92 -23.03
C ASN A 42 -7.66 -20.23 -22.75
N LYS A 43 -8.21 -20.37 -21.52
CA LYS A 43 -9.50 -19.79 -21.17
C LYS A 43 -9.29 -18.42 -20.51
N THR A 44 -9.98 -17.38 -21.01
CA THR A 44 -9.99 -16.09 -20.32
C THR A 44 -10.77 -16.15 -19.02
N LEU A 45 -10.28 -15.45 -18.01
CA LEU A 45 -10.94 -15.21 -16.72
C LEU A 45 -11.38 -13.74 -16.57
N SER A 46 -11.20 -12.89 -17.60
CA SER A 46 -11.67 -11.51 -17.57
C SER A 46 -13.18 -11.48 -17.31
N ASN A 47 -13.58 -10.64 -16.38
CA ASN A 47 -14.98 -10.46 -15.96
C ASN A 47 -15.66 -11.74 -15.40
N ILE A 48 -14.86 -12.70 -14.96
CA ILE A 48 -15.34 -13.93 -14.33
C ILE A 48 -14.81 -13.96 -12.90
N PRO A 49 -15.69 -13.98 -11.88
CA PRO A 49 -15.26 -14.18 -10.51
C PRO A 49 -14.50 -15.51 -10.38
N TRP A 50 -13.27 -15.43 -9.91
CA TRP A 50 -12.42 -16.61 -9.78
C TRP A 50 -11.89 -16.75 -8.38
N ARG A 51 -12.11 -17.91 -7.77
CA ARG A 51 -11.69 -18.20 -6.40
C ARG A 51 -10.22 -18.57 -6.37
N ILE A 52 -9.48 -17.94 -5.45
CA ILE A 52 -8.07 -18.24 -5.12
C ILE A 52 -7.93 -18.42 -3.61
N SER A 53 -6.85 -19.06 -3.17
CA SER A 53 -6.55 -19.29 -1.75
C SER A 53 -5.18 -18.72 -1.33
N SER A 54 -4.38 -18.23 -2.27
CA SER A 54 -3.05 -17.70 -1.99
C SER A 54 -2.62 -16.68 -3.05
N LEU A 55 -1.61 -15.87 -2.71
CA LEU A 55 -0.98 -14.95 -3.66
C LEU A 55 -0.33 -15.69 -4.83
N ALA A 56 0.24 -16.87 -4.60
CA ALA A 56 0.82 -17.69 -5.66
C ALA A 56 -0.23 -18.15 -6.69
N GLU A 57 -1.45 -18.49 -6.25
CA GLU A 57 -2.57 -18.77 -7.17
C GLU A 57 -3.02 -17.51 -7.91
N PHE A 58 -3.00 -16.34 -7.26
CA PHE A 58 -3.25 -15.08 -7.95
C PHE A 58 -2.25 -14.88 -9.09
N GLU A 59 -0.95 -14.99 -8.81
CA GLU A 59 0.10 -14.81 -9.81
C GLU A 59 -0.02 -15.81 -10.97
N GLN A 60 -0.43 -17.04 -10.68
CA GLN A 60 -0.66 -18.07 -11.70
C GLN A 60 -1.78 -17.70 -12.69
N TYR A 61 -2.88 -17.12 -12.21
CA TYR A 61 -4.07 -16.85 -13.02
C TYR A 61 -4.16 -15.41 -13.51
N PHE A 62 -3.64 -14.46 -12.72
CA PHE A 62 -3.83 -13.03 -12.93
C PHE A 62 -2.51 -12.26 -13.17
N GLY A 63 -1.37 -12.96 -13.11
CA GLY A 63 -0.06 -12.33 -13.32
C GLY A 63 0.51 -11.69 -12.06
N GLY A 64 1.64 -10.99 -12.23
CA GLY A 64 2.41 -10.39 -11.15
C GLY A 64 2.05 -8.95 -10.82
N ALA A 65 2.95 -8.32 -10.06
CA ALA A 65 2.84 -6.91 -9.70
C ALA A 65 2.86 -5.99 -10.94
N PRO A 66 2.13 -4.88 -10.90
CA PRO A 66 2.27 -3.84 -11.91
C PRO A 66 3.70 -3.32 -11.91
N LYS A 67 4.15 -2.79 -13.05
CA LYS A 67 5.43 -2.11 -13.19
C LYS A 67 5.17 -0.61 -13.10
N PRO A 68 5.14 -0.03 -11.89
CA PRO A 68 4.71 1.33 -11.69
C PRO A 68 5.59 2.30 -12.48
N LYS A 69 4.95 3.25 -13.16
CA LYS A 69 5.61 4.31 -13.92
C LYS A 69 5.59 5.60 -13.13
N PHE A 70 6.74 6.24 -13.08
CA PHE A 70 6.89 7.52 -12.40
C PHE A 70 7.40 8.56 -13.37
N LYS A 71 6.88 9.77 -13.23
CA LYS A 71 7.30 10.94 -13.98
C LYS A 71 7.99 11.92 -13.04
N LEU A 72 9.16 12.38 -13.46
CA LEU A 72 9.93 13.40 -12.77
C LEU A 72 9.83 14.69 -13.59
N GLU A 73 9.04 15.64 -13.12
CA GLU A 73 8.82 16.92 -13.79
C GLU A 73 9.54 18.05 -13.09
N GLN A 74 10.20 18.91 -13.86
CA GLN A 74 10.76 20.14 -13.33
C GLN A 74 9.63 21.15 -13.08
N LYS A 75 9.60 21.71 -11.88
CA LYS A 75 8.71 22.82 -11.51
C LYS A 75 9.51 23.97 -10.92
N ASP A 76 9.13 25.19 -11.29
CA ASP A 76 9.80 26.39 -10.83
C ASP A 76 9.38 26.78 -9.39
N ASP A 77 8.27 26.27 -8.88
CA ASP A 77 7.63 26.71 -7.61
C ASP A 77 7.08 25.55 -6.78
N SER A 78 7.76 24.40 -6.73
CA SER A 78 7.28 23.24 -5.98
C SER A 78 7.81 23.18 -4.54
N THR A 79 7.03 22.56 -3.66
CA THR A 79 7.41 22.23 -2.28
C THR A 79 8.22 20.93 -2.19
N SER A 80 8.64 20.36 -3.34
CA SER A 80 9.33 19.06 -3.36
C SER A 80 10.75 19.15 -2.81
N ASP A 81 11.15 18.09 -2.11
CA ASP A 81 12.50 17.95 -1.54
C ASP A 81 13.56 17.50 -2.56
N ILE A 82 13.14 17.19 -3.80
CA ILE A 82 14.06 16.76 -4.85
C ILE A 82 14.70 17.99 -5.51
N SER A 83 15.78 18.45 -4.94
CA SER A 83 16.55 19.59 -5.46
C SER A 83 18.05 19.28 -5.46
N VAL A 84 18.80 19.97 -6.32
CA VAL A 84 20.26 20.02 -6.19
C VAL A 84 20.56 21.10 -5.15
N ASP A 85 20.92 20.68 -3.95
CA ASP A 85 21.18 21.58 -2.84
C ASP A 85 22.61 22.13 -2.80
N LYS A 86 22.81 23.17 -2.00
CA LYS A 86 24.12 23.79 -1.78
C LYS A 86 25.14 22.80 -1.19
N ASP A 87 24.69 21.86 -0.37
CA ASP A 87 25.55 20.87 0.28
C ASP A 87 26.14 19.90 -0.76
N THR A 88 25.37 19.51 -1.76
CA THR A 88 25.84 18.69 -2.88
C THR A 88 26.95 19.40 -3.67
N VAL A 89 26.76 20.68 -3.99
CA VAL A 89 27.78 21.48 -4.68
C VAL A 89 29.05 21.58 -3.82
N LYS A 90 28.92 21.83 -2.50
CA LYS A 90 30.05 21.88 -1.56
C LYS A 90 30.81 20.56 -1.46
N ILE A 91 30.09 19.43 -1.38
CA ILE A 91 30.72 18.09 -1.34
C ILE A 91 31.56 17.87 -2.59
N THR A 92 31.06 18.25 -3.76
CA THR A 92 31.79 18.09 -5.02
C THR A 92 33.02 19.01 -5.10
N LEU A 93 32.90 20.25 -4.65
CA LEU A 93 34.04 21.15 -4.54
C LEU A 93 35.12 20.64 -3.53
N THR A 94 34.69 20.06 -2.44
CA THR A 94 35.61 19.40 -1.47
C THR A 94 36.38 18.25 -2.13
N PHE A 95 35.69 17.49 -3.03
CA PHE A 95 36.35 16.43 -3.79
C PHE A 95 37.37 16.97 -4.81
N ILE A 96 37.08 18.10 -5.45
CA ILE A 96 38.03 18.82 -6.33
C ILE A 96 39.23 19.26 -5.52
N GLN A 97 39.07 19.80 -4.30
CA GLN A 97 40.18 20.13 -3.39
C GLN A 97 41.02 18.90 -3.02
N GLY A 98 40.38 17.74 -2.80
CA GLY A 98 41.07 16.47 -2.60
C GLY A 98 41.98 16.07 -3.76
N LYS A 99 41.50 16.22 -5.00
CA LYS A 99 42.32 15.99 -6.21
C LYS A 99 43.43 17.00 -6.36
N LEU A 100 43.15 18.25 -6.06
CA LEU A 100 44.19 19.30 -6.04
C LEU A 100 45.33 19.00 -5.05
N THR A 101 45.00 18.39 -3.90
CA THR A 101 46.00 17.92 -2.93
C THR A 101 46.92 16.85 -3.52
N LEU A 102 46.40 15.97 -4.39
CA LEU A 102 47.22 14.98 -5.09
C LEU A 102 48.16 15.66 -6.10
N VAL A 103 47.66 16.61 -6.89
CA VAL A 103 48.47 17.41 -7.80
C VAL A 103 49.59 18.14 -7.05
N ARG A 104 49.25 18.75 -5.91
CA ARG A 104 50.23 19.42 -5.03
C ARG A 104 51.35 18.47 -4.62
N LYS A 105 51.02 17.24 -4.26
CA LYS A 105 52.02 16.23 -3.87
C LYS A 105 52.97 15.91 -5.03
N THR A 106 52.43 15.66 -6.22
CA THR A 106 53.25 15.34 -7.42
C THR A 106 54.15 16.50 -7.85
N VAL A 107 53.66 17.76 -7.74
CA VAL A 107 54.46 18.96 -8.03
C VAL A 107 55.58 19.15 -6.97
N SER A 108 55.24 18.98 -5.67
CA SER A 108 56.26 19.06 -4.62
C SER A 108 57.36 18.01 -4.76
N ASP A 109 57.02 16.83 -5.23
CA ASP A 109 58.03 15.79 -5.47
C ASP A 109 58.91 16.14 -6.70
N LEU A 110 58.34 16.75 -7.73
CA LEU A 110 59.10 17.29 -8.86
C LEU A 110 60.06 18.41 -8.43
N GLU A 111 59.58 19.39 -7.62
CA GLU A 111 60.41 20.47 -7.08
C GLU A 111 61.62 19.94 -6.31
N LYS A 112 61.42 18.91 -5.46
CA LYS A 112 62.47 18.26 -4.68
C LYS A 112 63.52 17.58 -5.59
N ILE A 113 63.07 16.84 -6.60
CA ILE A 113 63.97 16.16 -7.54
C ILE A 113 64.77 17.18 -8.35
N THR A 114 64.12 18.26 -8.80
CA THR A 114 64.79 19.34 -9.53
C THR A 114 65.83 20.07 -8.65
N ALA A 115 65.46 20.42 -7.41
CA ALA A 115 66.39 21.06 -6.46
C ALA A 115 67.56 20.14 -6.08
N GLN A 116 67.34 18.82 -6.01
CA GLN A 116 68.42 17.86 -5.77
C GLN A 116 69.35 17.73 -7.00
N SER A 117 68.79 17.72 -8.23
CA SER A 117 69.57 17.74 -9.46
C SER A 117 70.49 18.94 -9.58
N GLU A 118 70.02 20.14 -9.14
CA GLU A 118 70.83 21.36 -9.11
C GLU A 118 71.96 21.29 -8.10
N LYS A 119 71.70 20.70 -6.90
CA LYS A 119 72.72 20.51 -5.88
C LYS A 119 73.79 19.49 -6.24
N ASP A 120 73.43 18.47 -6.98
CA ASP A 120 74.31 17.34 -7.35
C ASP A 120 74.92 17.52 -8.76
N LYS A 121 74.90 18.73 -9.32
CA LYS A 121 75.33 19.03 -10.67
C LYS A 121 76.77 18.56 -10.99
N ASP A 122 77.66 18.58 -10.00
CA ASP A 122 79.06 18.16 -10.11
C ASP A 122 79.28 16.68 -9.77
N SER A 123 78.20 15.92 -9.41
CA SER A 123 78.32 14.54 -8.91
C SER A 123 78.26 13.48 -10.04
N GLY A 124 77.99 13.90 -11.28
CA GLY A 124 77.86 12.97 -12.45
C GLY A 124 76.62 12.09 -12.43
N LYS A 125 75.68 12.36 -11.53
CA LYS A 125 74.39 11.64 -11.49
C LYS A 125 73.42 12.24 -12.53
N ASP A 126 72.81 11.36 -13.33
CA ASP A 126 71.79 11.72 -14.30
C ASP A 126 70.38 11.71 -13.66
N TYR A 127 69.78 12.87 -13.49
CA TYR A 127 68.43 13.08 -12.92
C TYR A 127 67.37 13.26 -14.00
N GLU A 128 67.73 13.37 -15.30
CA GLU A 128 66.80 13.60 -16.41
C GLU A 128 65.66 12.57 -16.48
N PRO A 129 65.91 11.25 -16.31
CA PRO A 129 64.83 10.27 -16.33
C PRO A 129 63.82 10.45 -15.19
N LEU A 130 64.28 10.82 -13.98
CA LEU A 130 63.47 11.05 -12.81
C LEU A 130 62.62 12.33 -12.92
N ILE A 131 63.19 13.37 -13.49
CA ILE A 131 62.50 14.64 -13.76
C ILE A 131 61.42 14.42 -14.85
N THR A 132 61.71 13.67 -15.88
CA THR A 132 60.81 13.36 -16.96
C THR A 132 59.61 12.51 -16.47
N ASP A 133 59.87 11.48 -15.63
CA ASP A 133 58.83 10.65 -15.01
C ASP A 133 57.92 11.48 -14.07
N SER A 134 58.56 12.36 -13.26
CA SER A 134 57.82 13.24 -12.36
C SER A 134 56.95 14.27 -13.08
N LYS A 135 57.46 14.87 -14.20
CA LYS A 135 56.70 15.76 -15.05
C LYS A 135 55.49 15.04 -15.69
N SER A 136 55.67 13.78 -16.12
CA SER A 136 54.57 12.96 -16.66
C SER A 136 53.48 12.74 -15.60
N LYS A 137 53.83 12.42 -14.35
CA LYS A 137 52.90 12.25 -13.24
C LYS A 137 52.15 13.54 -12.89
N VAL A 138 52.84 14.69 -12.93
CA VAL A 138 52.18 16.01 -12.75
C VAL A 138 51.17 16.25 -13.85
N SER A 139 51.57 16.05 -15.10
CA SER A 139 50.69 16.23 -16.26
C SER A 139 49.45 15.33 -16.21
N GLU A 140 49.62 14.07 -15.84
CA GLU A 140 48.49 13.11 -15.75
C GLU A 140 47.53 13.48 -14.61
N SER A 141 48.07 13.86 -13.43
CA SER A 141 47.24 14.29 -12.28
C SER A 141 46.53 15.61 -12.56
N LEU A 142 47.16 16.56 -13.27
CA LEU A 142 46.58 17.83 -13.67
C LEU A 142 45.46 17.62 -14.69
N LYS A 143 45.71 16.79 -15.71
CA LYS A 143 44.70 16.41 -16.71
C LYS A 143 43.45 15.83 -16.04
N SER A 144 43.62 14.90 -15.08
CA SER A 144 42.53 14.34 -14.32
C SER A 144 41.74 15.38 -13.51
N LEU A 145 42.43 16.38 -12.94
CA LEU A 145 41.77 17.49 -12.22
C LEU A 145 41.00 18.39 -13.18
N THR A 146 41.57 18.75 -14.31
CA THR A 146 40.97 19.64 -15.33
C THR A 146 39.71 18.99 -15.92
N GLU A 147 39.80 17.74 -16.36
CA GLU A 147 38.65 16.99 -16.86
C GLU A 147 37.50 16.94 -15.87
N TYR A 148 37.81 16.63 -14.61
CA TYR A 148 36.78 16.56 -13.57
C TYR A 148 36.13 17.91 -13.27
N THR A 149 36.92 18.97 -13.18
CA THR A 149 36.43 20.33 -12.90
C THR A 149 35.59 20.86 -14.05
N SER A 150 36.01 20.61 -15.31
CA SER A 150 35.28 20.97 -16.53
C SER A 150 33.95 20.24 -16.64
N ASP A 151 33.93 18.94 -16.38
CA ASP A 151 32.69 18.16 -16.37
C ASP A 151 31.71 18.66 -15.29
N PHE A 152 32.22 19.01 -14.10
CA PHE A 152 31.40 19.56 -13.03
C PHE A 152 30.83 20.93 -13.41
N GLN A 153 31.64 21.81 -14.02
CA GLN A 153 31.18 23.11 -14.51
C GLN A 153 30.09 22.96 -15.58
N ALA A 154 30.30 22.09 -16.56
CA ALA A 154 29.33 21.82 -17.63
C ALA A 154 28.01 21.27 -17.04
N HIS A 155 28.13 20.43 -16.01
CA HIS A 155 26.96 19.90 -15.32
C HIS A 155 26.21 20.99 -14.56
N LEU A 156 26.91 21.85 -13.79
CA LEU A 156 26.28 22.99 -13.11
C LEU A 156 25.64 23.96 -14.11
N ALA A 157 26.26 24.19 -15.26
CA ALA A 157 25.69 24.99 -16.34
C ALA A 157 24.36 24.42 -16.89
N THR A 158 24.28 23.09 -16.99
CA THR A 158 23.04 22.41 -17.41
C THR A 158 21.94 22.57 -16.36
N VAL A 159 22.26 22.51 -15.06
CA VAL A 159 21.29 22.55 -13.96
C VAL A 159 20.89 24.00 -13.63
N TYR A 160 21.82 24.91 -13.56
CA TYR A 160 21.61 26.28 -13.10
C TYR A 160 21.63 27.34 -14.20
N GLY A 161 22.02 26.97 -15.41
CA GLY A 161 22.26 27.87 -16.54
C GLY A 161 23.69 28.44 -16.55
N GLU A 162 24.19 28.78 -17.74
CA GLU A 162 25.55 29.32 -17.93
C GLU A 162 25.76 30.67 -17.26
N ASP A 163 24.69 31.43 -17.08
CA ASP A 163 24.72 32.76 -16.45
C ASP A 163 24.79 32.74 -14.91
N ASN A 164 24.66 31.57 -14.30
CA ASN A 164 24.75 31.42 -12.85
C ASN A 164 26.14 31.83 -12.34
N SER A 165 26.20 32.58 -11.23
CA SER A 165 27.45 33.10 -10.67
C SER A 165 28.44 31.99 -10.30
N ILE A 166 27.98 30.88 -9.73
CA ILE A 166 28.83 29.74 -9.35
C ILE A 166 29.42 29.07 -10.59
N VAL A 167 28.64 28.96 -11.66
CA VAL A 167 29.08 28.38 -12.94
C VAL A 167 30.15 29.26 -13.57
N LYS A 168 29.94 30.58 -13.56
CA LYS A 168 30.93 31.56 -14.02
C LYS A 168 32.18 31.57 -13.16
N ASP A 169 32.04 31.62 -11.84
CA ASP A 169 33.18 31.62 -10.93
C ASP A 169 34.03 30.36 -11.07
N LEU A 170 33.42 29.20 -11.25
CA LEU A 170 34.13 27.94 -11.48
C LEU A 170 34.88 27.95 -12.80
N LYS A 171 34.27 28.51 -13.87
CA LYS A 171 34.87 28.65 -15.17
C LYS A 171 36.01 29.66 -15.18
N ASP A 172 35.72 30.87 -14.72
CA ASP A 172 36.62 32.03 -14.89
C ASP A 172 37.74 32.07 -13.84
N ASN A 173 37.49 31.60 -12.60
CA ASN A 173 38.41 31.69 -11.49
C ASN A 173 39.14 30.37 -11.16
N VAL A 174 38.59 29.20 -11.56
CA VAL A 174 39.21 27.90 -11.30
C VAL A 174 39.74 27.24 -12.54
N LEU A 175 38.86 27.01 -13.56
CA LEU A 175 39.28 26.32 -14.80
C LEU A 175 40.36 27.09 -15.56
N THR A 176 40.29 28.42 -15.64
CA THR A 176 41.32 29.25 -16.29
C THR A 176 42.69 29.12 -15.65
N LEU A 177 42.79 28.67 -14.40
CA LEU A 177 44.07 28.46 -13.71
C LEU A 177 44.68 27.08 -13.97
N ILE A 178 43.90 26.10 -14.42
CA ILE A 178 44.34 24.71 -14.59
C ILE A 178 44.27 24.21 -16.06
N ASP A 179 43.37 24.74 -16.86
CA ASP A 179 43.15 24.26 -18.23
C ASP A 179 44.21 24.72 -19.20
N GLY A 180 44.85 23.78 -19.89
CA GLY A 180 45.91 24.05 -20.88
C GLY A 180 47.23 24.64 -20.32
N LYS A 181 47.41 24.65 -19.01
CA LYS A 181 48.63 25.19 -18.36
C LYS A 181 49.54 24.08 -17.81
N GLU A 182 50.83 24.28 -17.94
CA GLU A 182 51.83 23.50 -17.23
C GLU A 182 52.01 24.14 -15.84
N ILE A 183 51.52 23.46 -14.78
CA ILE A 183 51.73 23.87 -13.40
C ILE A 183 53.06 23.28 -12.96
N GLY A 184 54.04 24.17 -12.73
CA GLY A 184 55.42 23.83 -12.36
C GLY A 184 55.76 24.11 -10.90
N SER A 185 54.89 24.82 -10.15
CA SER A 185 55.18 25.24 -8.79
C SER A 185 54.00 25.01 -7.82
N THR A 186 54.36 24.83 -6.55
CA THR A 186 53.41 24.75 -5.44
C THR A 186 52.62 26.04 -5.22
N ASP A 187 53.16 27.20 -5.59
CA ASP A 187 52.50 28.50 -5.50
C ASP A 187 51.31 28.64 -6.47
N GLU A 188 51.43 28.11 -7.70
CA GLU A 188 50.35 28.07 -8.70
C GLU A 188 49.19 27.22 -8.18
N ILE A 189 49.48 26.11 -7.50
CA ILE A 189 48.47 25.25 -6.92
C ILE A 189 47.76 25.92 -5.72
N MET A 190 48.47 26.72 -4.95
CA MET A 190 47.89 27.52 -3.85
C MET A 190 46.89 28.55 -4.40
N ALA A 191 47.13 29.13 -5.57
CA ALA A 191 46.18 30.04 -6.22
C ALA A 191 44.87 29.34 -6.59
N VAL A 192 44.94 28.12 -7.15
CA VAL A 192 43.76 27.30 -7.44
C VAL A 192 42.99 26.93 -6.19
N ASN A 193 43.71 26.54 -5.12
CA ASN A 193 43.07 26.19 -3.83
C ASN A 193 42.37 27.39 -3.19
N LYS A 194 42.98 28.59 -3.30
CA LYS A 194 42.37 29.84 -2.83
C LYS A 194 41.08 30.15 -3.60
N ALA A 195 41.09 30.04 -4.95
CA ALA A 195 39.92 30.27 -5.76
C ALA A 195 38.77 29.29 -5.42
N LEU A 196 39.06 28.00 -5.22
CA LEU A 196 38.09 27.02 -4.76
C LEU A 196 37.52 27.34 -3.38
N SER A 197 38.34 27.78 -2.44
CA SER A 197 37.91 28.15 -1.10
C SER A 197 37.04 29.40 -1.09
N GLU A 198 37.35 30.40 -1.91
CA GLU A 198 36.53 31.59 -2.10
C GLU A 198 35.18 31.23 -2.74
N LEU A 199 35.16 30.33 -3.73
CA LEU A 199 33.94 29.82 -4.34
C LEU A 199 33.06 29.08 -3.31
N MET A 200 33.63 28.26 -2.45
CA MET A 200 32.91 27.56 -1.37
C MET A 200 32.26 28.53 -0.38
N LEU A 201 32.93 29.64 -0.04
CA LEU A 201 32.37 30.69 0.82
C LEU A 201 31.22 31.43 0.12
N ASN A 202 31.34 31.69 -1.17
CA ASN A 202 30.33 32.40 -1.95
C ASN A 202 29.02 31.60 -2.11
N ILE A 203 29.08 30.27 -2.08
CA ILE A 203 27.87 29.40 -2.17
C ILE A 203 26.88 29.68 -1.05
N ASP A 204 27.36 29.99 0.16
CA ASP A 204 26.45 30.25 1.30
C ASP A 204 25.66 31.54 1.15
N SER A 205 26.29 32.55 0.52
CA SER A 205 25.69 33.88 0.32
C SER A 205 24.87 34.03 -0.96
N THR A 206 25.01 33.11 -1.92
CA THR A 206 24.36 33.20 -3.22
C THR A 206 22.97 32.55 -3.19
N SER A 207 21.95 33.28 -3.66
CA SER A 207 20.65 32.68 -3.97
C SER A 207 20.80 31.88 -5.27
N ILE A 208 20.89 30.56 -5.13
CA ILE A 208 20.91 29.66 -6.29
C ILE A 208 19.44 29.39 -6.66
N PRO A 209 18.99 29.68 -7.89
CA PRO A 209 17.70 29.21 -8.34
C PRO A 209 17.76 27.68 -8.40
N VAL A 210 17.08 27.05 -7.47
CA VAL A 210 17.09 25.60 -7.36
C VAL A 210 16.04 25.05 -8.31
N LYS A 211 16.45 24.27 -9.32
CA LYS A 211 15.50 23.49 -10.09
C LYS A 211 14.93 22.40 -9.19
N ARG A 212 13.64 22.49 -8.93
CA ARG A 212 12.89 21.50 -8.14
C ARG A 212 12.23 20.52 -9.08
N TYR A 213 12.07 19.30 -8.62
CA TYR A 213 11.45 18.24 -9.39
C TYR A 213 10.38 17.59 -8.51
N ASP A 214 9.19 17.47 -9.06
CA ASP A 214 8.12 16.69 -8.46
C ASP A 214 8.10 15.30 -9.05
N LEU A 215 7.93 14.32 -8.20
CA LEU A 215 7.80 12.93 -8.57
C LEU A 215 6.32 12.54 -8.51
N THR A 216 5.74 12.24 -9.66
CA THR A 216 4.34 11.82 -9.78
C THR A 216 4.25 10.40 -10.30
N ARG A 217 3.36 9.61 -9.72
CA ARG A 217 3.03 8.28 -10.22
C ARG A 217 2.01 8.42 -11.35
N GLU A 218 2.27 7.78 -12.50
CA GLU A 218 1.41 7.86 -13.69
C GLU A 218 0.32 6.80 -13.75
N ASP A 219 0.53 5.67 -13.07
CA ASP A 219 -0.43 4.58 -13.01
C ASP A 219 -0.95 4.37 -11.59
N ASN A 220 -2.16 3.85 -11.47
CA ASN A 220 -2.83 3.64 -10.19
C ASN A 220 -3.27 2.17 -9.98
N TYR A 221 -2.63 1.21 -10.66
CA TYR A 221 -2.92 -0.21 -10.47
C TYR A 221 -2.42 -0.68 -9.10
N ASN A 222 -3.35 -0.96 -8.22
CA ASN A 222 -3.02 -1.28 -6.82
C ASN A 222 -3.56 -2.61 -6.33
N LEU A 223 -4.44 -3.29 -7.08
CA LEU A 223 -5.06 -4.55 -6.65
C LEU A 223 -4.05 -5.58 -6.14
N TYR A 224 -2.91 -5.75 -6.83
CA TYR A 224 -1.86 -6.69 -6.41
C TYR A 224 -1.29 -6.35 -5.03
N TYR A 225 -0.99 -5.08 -4.76
CA TYR A 225 -0.47 -4.63 -3.47
C TYR A 225 -1.52 -4.74 -2.36
N HIS A 226 -2.78 -4.50 -2.67
CA HIS A 226 -3.90 -4.71 -1.77
C HIS A 226 -4.09 -6.18 -1.41
N LEU A 227 -3.89 -7.11 -2.35
CA LEU A 227 -3.92 -8.55 -2.07
C LEU A 227 -2.73 -8.97 -1.19
N ARG A 228 -1.53 -8.46 -1.45
CA ARG A 228 -0.39 -8.68 -0.54
C ARG A 228 -0.72 -8.19 0.88
N PHE A 229 -1.36 -7.03 1.00
CA PHE A 229 -1.76 -6.47 2.28
C PHE A 229 -2.86 -7.29 2.97
N PHE A 230 -3.82 -7.80 2.21
CA PHE A 230 -4.84 -8.74 2.68
C PHE A 230 -4.20 -10.03 3.24
N PHE A 231 -3.38 -10.72 2.46
CA PHE A 231 -2.75 -11.96 2.90
C PHE A 231 -1.79 -11.75 4.08
N ALA A 232 -1.07 -10.63 4.13
CA ALA A 232 -0.17 -10.29 5.26
C ALA A 232 -0.93 -10.08 6.59
N ASN A 233 -2.23 -9.76 6.54
CA ASN A 233 -3.08 -9.53 7.72
C ASN A 233 -4.02 -10.72 8.02
N GLY A 234 -3.69 -11.91 7.56
CA GLY A 234 -4.44 -13.13 7.88
C GLY A 234 -5.51 -13.50 6.85
N GLY A 235 -5.43 -12.91 5.66
CA GLY A 235 -6.30 -13.25 4.54
C GLY A 235 -6.22 -14.72 4.14
N GLY A 236 -7.35 -15.28 3.74
CA GLY A 236 -7.53 -16.65 3.28
C GLY A 236 -8.06 -16.72 1.85
N ALA A 237 -8.97 -17.65 1.61
CA ALA A 237 -9.63 -17.76 0.31
C ALA A 237 -10.40 -16.48 -0.04
N CYS A 238 -10.30 -16.06 -1.31
CA CYS A 238 -10.99 -14.87 -1.81
C CYS A 238 -11.36 -15.04 -3.30
N TYR A 239 -12.24 -14.18 -3.78
CA TYR A 239 -12.59 -14.08 -5.19
C TYR A 239 -11.92 -12.87 -5.82
N ILE A 240 -11.47 -13.04 -7.06
CA ILE A 240 -10.91 -11.97 -7.88
C ILE A 240 -11.80 -11.77 -9.10
N VAL A 241 -12.17 -10.53 -9.37
CA VAL A 241 -12.87 -10.09 -10.57
C VAL A 241 -11.94 -9.14 -11.32
N SER A 242 -11.25 -9.67 -12.33
CA SER A 242 -10.40 -8.86 -13.20
C SER A 242 -11.25 -8.14 -14.23
N VAL A 243 -11.27 -6.82 -14.21
CA VAL A 243 -12.08 -5.96 -15.10
C VAL A 243 -11.27 -5.32 -16.22
N GLY A 244 -9.96 -5.45 -16.21
CA GLY A 244 -9.03 -4.95 -17.22
C GLY A 244 -7.60 -5.36 -16.95
N ASP A 245 -6.68 -4.97 -17.83
CA ASP A 245 -5.24 -5.19 -17.71
C ASP A 245 -4.48 -3.89 -17.44
N TYR A 246 -3.16 -4.00 -17.18
CA TYR A 246 -2.29 -2.85 -16.88
C TYR A 246 -1.94 -1.98 -18.09
N GLU A 247 -2.51 -2.25 -19.27
CA GLU A 247 -2.36 -1.41 -20.46
C GLU A 247 -3.54 -0.46 -20.66
N GLN A 248 -4.63 -0.62 -19.86
CA GLN A 248 -5.87 0.15 -19.95
C GLN A 248 -5.95 1.13 -18.78
N GLU A 249 -6.53 2.30 -19.00
CA GLU A 249 -6.85 3.22 -17.91
C GLU A 249 -7.89 2.61 -16.96
N ILE A 250 -7.81 3.01 -15.68
CA ILE A 250 -8.80 2.60 -14.67
C ILE A 250 -10.07 3.42 -14.91
N GLU A 251 -11.15 2.73 -15.29
CA GLU A 251 -12.43 3.33 -15.62
C GLU A 251 -13.49 2.94 -14.58
N LYS A 252 -14.26 3.93 -14.12
CA LYS A 252 -15.42 3.76 -13.23
C LYS A 252 -16.37 2.67 -13.74
N ASP A 253 -16.76 2.74 -15.00
CA ASP A 253 -17.76 1.85 -15.59
C ASP A 253 -17.33 0.38 -15.57
N LYS A 254 -16.05 0.10 -15.72
CA LYS A 254 -15.50 -1.26 -15.64
C LYS A 254 -15.52 -1.78 -14.21
N LEU A 255 -15.13 -0.95 -13.24
CA LEU A 255 -15.17 -1.30 -11.82
C LEU A 255 -16.61 -1.56 -11.36
N GLU A 256 -17.57 -0.72 -11.77
CA GLU A 256 -18.98 -0.88 -11.43
C GLU A 256 -19.58 -2.14 -12.07
N LYS A 257 -19.27 -2.43 -13.34
CA LYS A 257 -19.65 -3.70 -13.97
C LYS A 257 -19.08 -4.92 -13.25
N GLY A 258 -17.87 -4.82 -12.70
CA GLY A 258 -17.25 -5.85 -11.88
C GLY A 258 -18.12 -6.29 -10.71
N ILE A 259 -18.87 -5.37 -10.11
CA ILE A 259 -19.81 -5.66 -9.02
C ILE A 259 -20.93 -6.58 -9.51
N SER A 260 -21.47 -6.29 -10.69
CA SER A 260 -22.60 -7.07 -11.26
C SER A 260 -22.24 -8.53 -11.55
N TYR A 261 -20.97 -8.83 -11.83
CA TYR A 261 -20.55 -10.22 -12.07
C TYR A 261 -20.63 -11.08 -10.80
N LEU A 262 -20.64 -10.48 -9.61
CA LEU A 262 -20.78 -11.18 -8.32
C LEU A 262 -22.23 -11.60 -8.00
N LEU A 263 -23.24 -11.19 -8.79
CA LEU A 263 -24.65 -11.54 -8.54
C LEU A 263 -24.91 -13.06 -8.57
N LYS A 264 -24.12 -13.80 -9.33
CA LYS A 264 -24.26 -15.26 -9.46
C LYS A 264 -23.47 -16.04 -8.40
N GLU A 265 -22.53 -15.38 -7.72
CA GLU A 265 -21.68 -16.02 -6.72
C GLU A 265 -22.29 -15.87 -5.33
N GLN A 266 -22.57 -17.00 -4.68
CA GLN A 266 -23.20 -17.01 -3.35
C GLN A 266 -22.19 -17.09 -2.20
N GLU A 267 -20.97 -17.54 -2.45
CA GLU A 267 -19.93 -17.73 -1.42
C GLU A 267 -19.31 -16.42 -0.90
N PRO A 268 -19.07 -15.36 -1.72
CA PRO A 268 -18.48 -14.13 -1.22
C PRO A 268 -19.31 -13.48 -0.10
N THR A 269 -18.64 -13.11 0.98
CA THR A 269 -19.24 -12.49 2.19
C THR A 269 -18.79 -11.05 2.42
N MET A 270 -17.81 -10.60 1.66
CA MET A 270 -17.30 -9.22 1.69
C MET A 270 -17.03 -8.76 0.25
N VAL A 271 -17.21 -7.47 -0.02
CA VAL A 271 -16.91 -6.87 -1.35
C VAL A 271 -16.00 -5.67 -1.15
N LEU A 272 -14.93 -5.61 -1.94
CA LEU A 272 -13.95 -4.54 -1.97
C LEU A 272 -13.64 -4.14 -3.42
N VAL A 273 -13.52 -2.83 -3.64
CA VAL A 273 -13.03 -2.24 -4.89
C VAL A 273 -11.85 -1.32 -4.57
N PRO A 274 -10.65 -1.89 -4.32
CA PRO A 274 -9.51 -1.12 -3.80
C PRO A 274 -9.09 0.04 -4.71
N GLU A 275 -9.28 -0.10 -6.01
CA GLU A 275 -8.86 0.90 -7.00
C GLU A 275 -9.83 2.08 -7.13
N ALA A 276 -11.02 2.03 -6.52
CA ALA A 276 -11.98 3.12 -6.56
C ALA A 276 -11.43 4.44 -5.98
N VAL A 277 -10.64 4.39 -4.91
CA VAL A 277 -10.06 5.59 -4.26
C VAL A 277 -8.87 6.20 -5.01
N TYR A 278 -8.42 5.55 -6.09
CA TYR A 278 -7.35 6.07 -6.96
C TYR A 278 -7.89 6.68 -8.26
N LEU A 279 -9.21 6.75 -8.44
CA LEU A 279 -9.83 7.49 -9.54
C LEU A 279 -9.54 9.00 -9.38
N ASN A 280 -9.51 9.71 -10.50
CA ASN A 280 -9.21 11.14 -10.50
C ASN A 280 -10.35 11.97 -9.91
N ASP A 281 -11.60 11.52 -10.08
CA ASP A 281 -12.78 12.18 -9.57
C ASP A 281 -13.32 11.48 -8.31
N ALA A 282 -13.50 12.27 -7.24
CA ALA A 282 -14.06 11.79 -5.98
C ALA A 282 -15.51 11.25 -6.15
N GLN A 283 -16.30 11.88 -7.03
CA GLN A 283 -17.67 11.46 -7.26
C GLN A 283 -17.74 10.07 -7.90
N GLU A 284 -16.83 9.75 -8.81
CA GLU A 284 -16.74 8.41 -9.40
C GLU A 284 -16.44 7.33 -8.35
N CYS A 285 -15.57 7.65 -7.39
CA CYS A 285 -15.29 6.76 -6.25
C CYS A 285 -16.55 6.54 -5.41
N TYR A 286 -17.25 7.59 -5.05
CA TYR A 286 -18.46 7.51 -4.21
C TYR A 286 -19.61 6.79 -4.92
N ASP A 287 -19.75 6.96 -6.22
CA ASP A 287 -20.75 6.22 -7.03
C ASP A 287 -20.50 4.71 -6.98
N ILE A 288 -19.22 4.28 -7.13
CA ILE A 288 -18.84 2.87 -6.99
C ILE A 288 -19.15 2.36 -5.58
N GLN A 289 -18.81 3.12 -4.54
CA GLN A 289 -19.05 2.72 -3.15
C GLN A 289 -20.55 2.58 -2.87
N THR A 290 -21.37 3.49 -3.39
CA THR A 290 -22.83 3.41 -3.30
C THR A 290 -23.38 2.19 -4.06
N ALA A 291 -22.85 1.89 -5.24
CA ALA A 291 -23.21 0.69 -6.00
C ALA A 291 -22.86 -0.60 -5.23
N VAL A 292 -21.71 -0.64 -4.54
CA VAL A 292 -21.34 -1.79 -3.69
C VAL A 292 -22.31 -1.93 -2.50
N LEU A 293 -22.71 -0.84 -1.84
CA LEU A 293 -23.71 -0.89 -0.76
C LEU A 293 -25.05 -1.44 -1.27
N LYS A 294 -25.54 -0.95 -2.40
CA LYS A 294 -26.76 -1.44 -3.02
C LYS A 294 -26.68 -2.94 -3.37
N HIS A 295 -25.54 -3.36 -3.91
CA HIS A 295 -25.28 -4.78 -4.18
C HIS A 295 -25.31 -5.61 -2.89
N CYS A 296 -24.64 -5.15 -1.81
CA CYS A 296 -24.58 -5.90 -0.55
C CYS A 296 -25.93 -5.93 0.19
N GLY A 297 -26.59 -4.80 0.39
CA GLY A 297 -27.78 -4.68 1.21
C GLY A 297 -29.09 -4.82 0.44
N GLY A 298 -29.14 -4.41 -0.83
CA GLY A 298 -30.33 -4.46 -1.68
C GLY A 298 -30.50 -5.80 -2.40
N GLU A 299 -29.46 -6.22 -3.13
CA GLU A 299 -29.54 -7.35 -4.05
C GLU A 299 -29.21 -8.69 -3.37
N MET A 300 -28.05 -8.78 -2.69
CA MET A 300 -27.52 -10.05 -2.19
C MET A 300 -27.89 -10.34 -0.73
N LYS A 301 -27.82 -9.37 0.14
CA LYS A 301 -28.13 -9.42 1.59
C LYS A 301 -27.29 -10.42 2.41
N ASN A 302 -26.33 -11.10 1.78
CA ASN A 302 -25.47 -12.11 2.40
C ASN A 302 -24.01 -11.70 2.52
N ARG A 303 -23.70 -10.42 2.29
CA ARG A 303 -22.35 -9.87 2.28
C ARG A 303 -22.31 -8.42 2.74
N VAL A 304 -21.12 -7.97 3.16
CA VAL A 304 -20.88 -6.60 3.59
C VAL A 304 -19.81 -5.93 2.74
N ALA A 305 -19.84 -4.61 2.66
CA ALA A 305 -18.85 -3.78 2.00
C ALA A 305 -17.80 -3.27 2.99
N ILE A 306 -16.54 -3.20 2.57
CA ILE A 306 -15.47 -2.56 3.34
C ILE A 306 -14.90 -1.42 2.49
N PHE A 307 -14.93 -0.20 3.02
CA PHE A 307 -14.60 1.01 2.28
C PHE A 307 -13.36 1.70 2.81
N ASP A 308 -12.62 2.28 1.87
CA ASP A 308 -11.60 3.27 2.09
C ASP A 308 -12.16 4.67 1.88
N ILE A 309 -11.62 5.66 2.58
CA ILE A 309 -11.96 7.08 2.37
C ILE A 309 -11.11 7.61 1.20
N TYR A 310 -11.75 8.26 0.22
CA TYR A 310 -11.07 8.92 -0.89
C TYR A 310 -10.11 10.00 -0.36
N LYS A 311 -8.85 9.98 -0.78
CA LYS A 311 -7.78 10.83 -0.22
C LYS A 311 -7.68 10.77 1.30
N GLY A 312 -7.93 9.60 1.89
CA GLY A 312 -7.89 9.38 3.33
C GLY A 312 -6.48 9.41 3.94
N ASP A 313 -5.46 9.74 3.17
CA ASP A 313 -4.12 10.11 3.60
C ASP A 313 -4.04 11.56 4.13
N ARG A 314 -5.07 12.40 3.87
CA ARG A 314 -5.13 13.80 4.25
C ARG A 314 -5.79 14.01 5.60
N ASP A 315 -5.30 15.02 6.33
CA ASP A 315 -5.94 15.49 7.56
C ASP A 315 -7.32 16.08 7.28
N ARG A 316 -8.22 15.99 8.26
CA ARG A 316 -9.59 16.52 8.17
C ARG A 316 -9.64 18.05 8.06
N ASN A 317 -8.57 18.74 8.47
CA ASN A 317 -8.43 20.20 8.35
C ASN A 317 -7.65 20.62 7.08
N HIS A 318 -7.54 19.71 6.08
CA HIS A 318 -6.84 20.01 4.84
C HIS A 318 -7.55 21.16 4.09
N GLU A 319 -6.79 21.97 3.35
CA GLU A 319 -7.31 23.11 2.58
C GLU A 319 -8.38 22.74 1.54
N ASP A 320 -8.31 21.52 0.99
CA ASP A 320 -9.31 20.96 0.06
C ASP A 320 -10.60 20.46 0.76
N GLY A 321 -10.71 20.62 2.08
CA GLY A 321 -11.86 20.20 2.88
C GLY A 321 -11.68 18.88 3.62
N ASP A 322 -12.64 18.57 4.50
CA ASP A 322 -12.66 17.35 5.32
C ASP A 322 -13.08 16.11 4.49
N VAL A 323 -12.12 15.24 4.20
CA VAL A 323 -12.32 14.03 3.38
C VAL A 323 -13.36 13.06 3.99
N VAL A 324 -13.47 13.02 5.33
CA VAL A 324 -14.45 12.17 6.03
C VAL A 324 -15.86 12.73 5.88
N THR A 325 -16.01 14.06 5.99
CA THR A 325 -17.31 14.73 5.77
C THR A 325 -17.77 14.57 4.33
N ASN A 326 -16.89 14.75 3.35
CA ASN A 326 -17.20 14.55 1.93
C ASN A 326 -17.68 13.11 1.66
N PHE A 327 -17.01 12.12 2.21
CA PHE A 327 -17.43 10.70 2.12
C PHE A 327 -18.82 10.50 2.73
N ARG A 328 -19.06 11.01 3.94
CA ARG A 328 -20.34 10.88 4.65
C ARG A 328 -21.50 11.49 3.89
N GLU A 329 -21.29 12.63 3.24
CA GLU A 329 -22.31 13.29 2.43
C GLU A 329 -22.62 12.50 1.16
N ALA A 330 -21.59 11.97 0.50
CA ALA A 330 -21.72 11.33 -0.79
C ALA A 330 -22.25 9.88 -0.75
N ILE A 331 -21.98 9.09 0.33
CA ILE A 331 -22.31 7.67 0.40
C ILE A 331 -23.83 7.38 0.50
N GLY A 332 -24.68 8.39 0.60
CA GLY A 332 -26.13 8.23 0.69
C GLY A 332 -26.62 7.76 2.06
N THR A 333 -27.83 7.22 2.12
CA THR A 333 -28.52 6.81 3.36
C THR A 333 -29.06 5.38 3.33
N GLU A 334 -28.92 4.68 2.22
CA GLU A 334 -29.46 3.33 2.05
C GLU A 334 -28.42 2.25 2.39
N PHE A 335 -28.85 1.16 3.02
CA PHE A 335 -28.03 -0.02 3.32
C PHE A 335 -26.74 0.25 4.12
N LEU A 336 -26.72 1.30 4.92
CA LEU A 336 -25.54 1.71 5.69
C LEU A 336 -25.07 0.62 6.68
N ASP A 337 -25.97 -0.22 7.16
CA ASP A 337 -25.68 -1.37 8.02
C ASP A 337 -24.90 -2.49 7.32
N PHE A 338 -24.85 -2.49 5.99
CA PHE A 338 -24.05 -3.41 5.17
C PHE A 338 -22.67 -2.89 4.80
N GLY A 339 -22.27 -1.72 5.26
CA GLY A 339 -20.97 -1.11 5.00
C GLY A 339 -20.18 -0.76 6.23
N ALA A 340 -18.85 -0.82 6.16
CA ALA A 340 -17.93 -0.29 7.16
C ALA A 340 -16.80 0.47 6.48
N ALA A 341 -16.48 1.67 6.95
CA ALA A 341 -15.40 2.49 6.42
C ALA A 341 -14.27 2.66 7.44
N TYR A 342 -13.04 2.79 6.95
CA TYR A 342 -11.82 2.90 7.75
C TYR A 342 -10.99 4.11 7.35
N TYR A 343 -10.38 4.77 8.35
CA TYR A 343 -9.53 5.96 8.21
C TYR A 343 -8.46 5.97 9.30
N PRO A 344 -7.26 6.49 9.04
CA PRO A 344 -6.73 7.02 7.78
C PRO A 344 -6.07 5.94 6.90
N TRP A 345 -5.46 6.36 5.78
CA TRP A 345 -4.56 5.51 5.02
C TRP A 345 -3.30 5.19 5.84
N LEU A 346 -2.54 4.22 5.38
CA LEU A 346 -1.45 3.63 6.14
C LEU A 346 -0.14 3.67 5.35
N ASN A 347 0.92 4.09 6.01
CA ASN A 347 2.28 3.89 5.55
C ASN A 347 2.67 2.44 5.83
N THR A 348 2.92 1.67 4.78
CA THR A 348 3.16 0.23 4.85
C THR A 348 4.59 -0.16 4.48
N SER A 349 4.91 -1.44 4.59
CA SER A 349 6.13 -2.07 4.10
C SER A 349 5.83 -3.21 3.11
N ILE A 350 4.74 -3.08 2.35
CA ILE A 350 4.27 -4.10 1.40
C ILE A 350 5.17 -4.20 0.18
N VAL A 351 5.63 -3.05 -0.34
CA VAL A 351 6.56 -2.99 -1.47
C VAL A 351 7.97 -2.83 -0.94
N SER A 352 8.89 -3.68 -1.40
CA SER A 352 10.30 -3.62 -1.00
C SER A 352 11.14 -2.78 -1.98
N GLU A 353 12.28 -2.25 -1.50
CA GLU A 353 13.20 -1.47 -2.32
C GLU A 353 13.73 -2.26 -3.55
N ASN A 354 13.83 -3.58 -3.44
CA ASN A 354 14.29 -4.41 -4.56
C ASN A 354 13.29 -4.52 -5.72
N GLU A 355 12.03 -4.10 -5.53
CA GLU A 355 10.98 -4.17 -6.56
C GLU A 355 10.96 -2.94 -7.47
N ILE A 356 11.67 -1.87 -7.09
CA ILE A 356 11.74 -0.61 -7.83
C ILE A 356 13.18 -0.29 -8.23
N SER A 357 13.34 0.44 -9.31
CA SER A 357 14.64 0.87 -9.83
C SER A 357 14.48 2.02 -10.82
N PHE A 358 15.56 2.45 -11.47
CA PHE A 358 15.52 3.43 -12.57
C PHE A 358 14.61 3.00 -13.72
N LYS A 359 14.26 1.72 -13.84
CA LYS A 359 13.29 1.23 -14.86
C LYS A 359 11.90 1.87 -14.70
N ASN A 360 11.57 2.29 -13.51
CA ASN A 360 10.29 2.94 -13.21
C ASN A 360 10.28 4.43 -13.60
N LEU A 361 11.44 4.98 -14.03
CA LEU A 361 11.67 6.39 -14.43
C LEU A 361 12.16 6.55 -15.87
N LEU A 362 11.97 5.54 -16.73
CA LEU A 362 12.52 5.53 -18.08
C LEU A 362 12.07 6.72 -18.92
N GLU A 363 10.81 7.15 -18.78
CA GLU A 363 10.27 8.28 -19.54
C GLU A 363 10.86 9.62 -19.08
N SER A 364 11.27 9.69 -17.82
CA SER A 364 11.91 10.88 -17.21
C SER A 364 13.43 10.79 -17.16
N TRP A 365 14.05 9.95 -18.00
CA TRP A 365 15.49 9.76 -17.99
C TRP A 365 16.28 11.06 -18.16
N ASP A 366 15.81 11.96 -19.03
CA ASP A 366 16.47 13.23 -19.31
C ASP A 366 16.46 14.19 -18.11
N ASN A 367 15.48 14.07 -17.24
CA ASN A 367 15.40 14.79 -15.95
C ASN A 367 16.18 14.08 -14.83
N LEU A 368 16.20 12.75 -14.84
CA LEU A 368 16.90 11.95 -13.83
C LEU A 368 18.42 12.02 -14.01
N LYS A 369 18.92 11.92 -15.25
CA LYS A 369 20.36 11.88 -15.55
C LYS A 369 21.14 13.04 -14.94
N PRO A 370 20.74 14.31 -15.08
CA PRO A 370 21.43 15.43 -14.43
C PRO A 370 21.52 15.29 -12.92
N LEU A 371 20.45 14.83 -12.26
CA LEU A 371 20.38 14.70 -10.80
C LEU A 371 21.33 13.64 -10.23
N ILE A 372 21.54 12.55 -10.96
CA ILE A 372 22.41 11.44 -10.53
C ILE A 372 23.88 11.64 -10.92
N SER A 373 24.15 12.50 -11.91
CA SER A 373 25.49 12.69 -12.47
C SER A 373 26.43 13.54 -11.60
N ILE A 374 25.90 14.27 -10.60
CA ILE A 374 26.61 15.30 -9.84
C ILE A 374 27.69 14.73 -8.88
N HIS A 375 27.56 13.47 -8.45
CA HIS A 375 28.18 13.06 -7.20
C HIS A 375 29.56 12.42 -7.25
N SER A 376 30.10 11.94 -8.37
CA SER A 376 31.50 11.51 -8.40
C SER A 376 32.01 11.08 -9.77
N LEU A 377 33.33 11.21 -9.97
CA LEU A 377 34.04 10.65 -11.11
C LEU A 377 33.86 9.12 -11.21
N TYR A 378 33.71 8.47 -10.07
CA TYR A 378 33.43 7.03 -9.98
C TYR A 378 32.09 6.67 -10.65
N LEU A 379 31.05 7.49 -10.45
CA LEU A 379 29.75 7.29 -11.08
C LEU A 379 29.76 7.59 -12.58
N LYS A 380 30.68 8.43 -13.08
CA LYS A 380 30.78 8.77 -14.53
C LYS A 380 30.94 7.51 -15.40
N MET A 381 31.76 6.55 -14.96
CA MET A 381 31.93 5.27 -15.66
C MET A 381 30.60 4.51 -15.75
N TYR A 382 29.86 4.46 -14.63
CA TYR A 382 28.61 3.71 -14.55
C TYR A 382 27.43 4.44 -15.20
N ILE A 383 27.47 5.78 -15.34
CA ILE A 383 26.44 6.54 -16.08
C ILE A 383 26.41 6.13 -17.54
N SER A 384 27.57 5.97 -18.19
CA SER A 384 27.63 5.50 -19.58
C SER A 384 27.03 4.10 -19.74
N ASP A 385 27.26 3.20 -18.77
CA ASP A 385 26.67 1.86 -18.80
C ASP A 385 25.17 1.91 -18.50
N LEU A 386 24.75 2.76 -17.55
CA LEU A 386 23.34 3.00 -17.26
C LEU A 386 22.61 3.56 -18.49
N GLU A 387 23.19 4.49 -19.24
CA GLU A 387 22.63 5.02 -20.50
C GLU A 387 22.47 3.94 -21.57
N LYS A 388 23.46 3.05 -21.71
CA LYS A 388 23.36 1.91 -22.64
C LYS A 388 22.19 1.00 -22.26
N VAL A 389 22.04 0.69 -20.96
CA VAL A 389 20.97 -0.15 -20.44
C VAL A 389 19.61 0.54 -20.63
N VAL A 390 19.48 1.82 -20.26
CA VAL A 390 18.25 2.62 -20.46
C VAL A 390 17.85 2.66 -21.94
N THR A 391 18.82 2.92 -22.82
CA THR A 391 18.58 2.95 -24.27
C THR A 391 18.17 1.58 -24.81
N ALA A 392 18.79 0.50 -24.32
CA ALA A 392 18.41 -0.86 -24.69
C ALA A 392 16.97 -1.19 -24.26
N ILE A 393 16.58 -0.81 -23.04
CA ILE A 393 15.22 -1.03 -22.52
C ILE A 393 14.20 -0.22 -23.33
N LYS A 394 14.46 1.08 -23.58
CA LYS A 394 13.60 1.95 -24.42
C LYS A 394 13.39 1.35 -25.83
N ASN A 395 14.42 0.72 -26.38
CA ASN A 395 14.36 0.05 -27.69
C ASN A 395 13.82 -1.40 -27.61
N LYS A 396 13.23 -1.82 -26.48
CA LYS A 396 12.71 -3.19 -26.25
C LYS A 396 13.74 -4.30 -26.50
N LYS A 397 15.04 -4.02 -26.35
CA LYS A 397 16.10 -5.03 -26.41
C LYS A 397 16.20 -5.76 -25.08
N GLN A 398 16.57 -7.05 -25.16
CA GLN A 398 16.82 -7.82 -23.95
C GLN A 398 18.02 -7.25 -23.19
N THR A 399 17.84 -6.99 -21.89
CA THR A 399 18.90 -6.51 -20.98
C THR A 399 19.18 -7.56 -19.91
N ASP A 400 20.43 -7.66 -19.47
CA ASP A 400 20.78 -8.54 -18.36
C ASP A 400 20.18 -8.00 -17.05
N LEU A 401 19.39 -8.81 -16.39
CA LEU A 401 18.79 -8.47 -15.11
C LEU A 401 19.84 -8.20 -14.03
N ASN A 402 20.96 -8.93 -14.04
CA ASN A 402 22.04 -8.75 -13.08
C ASN A 402 22.74 -7.40 -13.26
N GLU A 403 22.91 -6.94 -14.52
CA GLU A 403 23.46 -5.62 -14.83
C GLU A 403 22.55 -4.52 -14.27
N VAL A 404 21.24 -4.63 -14.47
CA VAL A 404 20.26 -3.68 -13.93
C VAL A 404 20.32 -3.61 -12.40
N ILE A 405 20.33 -4.77 -11.73
CA ILE A 405 20.40 -4.86 -10.26
C ILE A 405 21.72 -4.26 -9.76
N THR A 406 22.82 -4.52 -10.46
CA THR A 406 24.14 -4.02 -10.07
C THR A 406 24.21 -2.50 -10.18
N LEU A 407 23.76 -1.93 -11.30
CA LEU A 407 23.71 -0.48 -11.51
C LEU A 407 22.78 0.18 -10.49
N HIS A 408 21.58 -0.37 -10.27
CA HIS A 408 20.66 0.13 -9.25
C HIS A 408 21.33 0.20 -7.87
N LYS A 409 22.02 -0.87 -7.43
CA LYS A 409 22.72 -0.91 -6.14
C LYS A 409 23.87 0.09 -6.05
N ILE A 410 24.62 0.28 -7.14
CA ILE A 410 25.70 1.27 -7.18
C ILE A 410 25.12 2.67 -7.00
N PHE A 411 24.10 3.04 -7.78
CA PHE A 411 23.51 4.38 -7.71
C PHE A 411 22.78 4.61 -6.37
N SER A 412 22.09 3.63 -5.81
CA SER A 412 21.45 3.73 -4.49
C SER A 412 22.45 3.99 -3.36
N LYS A 413 23.68 3.47 -3.48
CA LYS A 413 24.73 3.69 -2.46
C LYS A 413 25.55 4.93 -2.68
N GLN A 414 25.78 5.32 -3.93
CA GLN A 414 26.76 6.36 -4.30
C GLN A 414 26.12 7.70 -4.68
N SER A 415 24.82 7.72 -4.99
CA SER A 415 24.08 8.94 -5.32
C SER A 415 22.95 9.18 -4.31
N PRO A 416 23.13 10.11 -3.35
CA PRO A 416 22.10 10.46 -2.37
C PRO A 416 20.78 10.90 -3.03
N LYS A 417 20.85 11.60 -4.16
CA LYS A 417 19.66 12.03 -4.90
C LYS A 417 18.90 10.86 -5.52
N TYR A 418 19.62 9.90 -6.12
CA TYR A 418 18.99 8.68 -6.60
C TYR A 418 18.31 7.92 -5.45
N ALA A 419 19.01 7.76 -4.33
CA ALA A 419 18.46 7.11 -3.15
C ALA A 419 17.21 7.83 -2.61
N SER A 420 17.20 9.17 -2.62
CA SER A 420 16.03 9.98 -2.22
C SER A 420 14.84 9.75 -3.17
N ILE A 421 15.06 9.76 -4.48
CA ILE A 421 14.01 9.50 -5.47
C ILE A 421 13.43 8.09 -5.31
N ILE A 422 14.28 7.07 -5.16
CA ILE A 422 13.83 5.68 -4.92
C ILE A 422 13.03 5.58 -3.62
N LYS A 423 13.47 6.27 -2.56
CA LYS A 423 12.75 6.31 -1.28
C LYS A 423 11.37 6.95 -1.43
N GLU A 424 11.25 8.04 -2.19
CA GLU A 424 9.98 8.71 -2.43
C GLU A 424 9.03 7.86 -3.28
N MET A 425 9.54 7.21 -4.34
CA MET A 425 8.77 6.21 -5.11
C MET A 425 8.23 5.11 -4.19
N LEU A 426 9.09 4.60 -3.30
CA LEU A 426 8.72 3.56 -2.35
C LEU A 426 7.67 4.04 -1.36
N GLN A 427 7.76 5.28 -0.89
CA GLN A 427 6.77 5.89 -0.01
C GLN A 427 5.40 6.00 -0.70
N GLN A 428 5.35 6.45 -1.96
CA GLN A 428 4.10 6.53 -2.72
C GLN A 428 3.46 5.15 -2.95
N LEU A 429 4.25 4.11 -3.23
CA LEU A 429 3.75 2.74 -3.42
C LEU A 429 3.32 2.07 -2.12
N ASN A 430 3.93 2.43 -1.00
CA ASN A 430 3.61 1.91 0.32
C ASN A 430 2.54 2.71 1.06
N LEU A 431 2.01 3.75 0.43
CA LEU A 431 0.85 4.48 0.94
C LEU A 431 -0.42 3.76 0.49
N LEU A 432 -0.97 2.91 1.37
CA LEU A 432 -2.11 2.06 1.04
C LEU A 432 -3.32 2.34 1.93
N PRO A 433 -4.52 2.36 1.34
CA PRO A 433 -5.78 2.36 2.07
C PRO A 433 -5.99 1.07 2.88
N PRO A 434 -6.70 1.13 4.02
CA PRO A 434 -6.78 0.04 4.98
C PRO A 434 -7.78 -1.08 4.66
N ALA A 435 -8.77 -0.89 3.79
CA ALA A 435 -9.89 -1.83 3.60
C ALA A 435 -9.44 -3.27 3.33
N SER A 436 -8.39 -3.46 2.53
CA SER A 436 -7.87 -4.78 2.20
C SER A 436 -7.21 -5.48 3.40
N ALA A 437 -6.47 -4.74 4.22
CA ALA A 437 -5.97 -5.27 5.49
C ALA A 437 -7.10 -5.60 6.44
N MET A 438 -8.15 -4.78 6.47
CA MET A 438 -9.33 -5.04 7.29
C MET A 438 -10.08 -6.31 6.87
N ALA A 439 -10.19 -6.59 5.57
CA ALA A 439 -10.70 -7.89 5.10
C ALA A 439 -9.86 -9.06 5.63
N GLY A 440 -8.53 -8.90 5.68
CA GLY A 440 -7.62 -9.87 6.30
C GLY A 440 -7.85 -10.00 7.81
N ILE A 441 -8.00 -8.90 8.54
CA ILE A 441 -8.31 -8.90 9.97
C ILE A 441 -9.67 -9.57 10.25
N TYR A 442 -10.69 -9.34 9.41
CA TYR A 442 -11.97 -10.04 9.54
C TYR A 442 -11.79 -11.54 9.40
N THR A 443 -11.02 -11.98 8.41
CA THR A 443 -10.70 -13.39 8.19
C THR A 443 -9.94 -13.98 9.39
N LEU A 444 -8.95 -13.27 9.92
CA LEU A 444 -8.18 -13.69 11.09
C LEU A 444 -9.07 -13.82 12.35
N VAL A 445 -9.94 -12.84 12.58
CA VAL A 445 -10.84 -12.86 13.75
C VAL A 445 -11.84 -13.99 13.63
N ASP A 446 -12.46 -14.16 12.49
CA ASP A 446 -13.44 -15.22 12.26
C ASP A 446 -12.81 -16.61 12.48
N SER A 447 -11.59 -16.82 12.01
CA SER A 447 -10.90 -18.11 12.16
C SER A 447 -10.37 -18.39 13.56
N THR A 448 -10.09 -17.35 14.36
CA THR A 448 -9.47 -17.51 15.70
C THR A 448 -10.41 -17.25 16.87
N LYS A 449 -11.42 -16.40 16.69
CA LYS A 449 -12.32 -15.90 17.74
C LYS A 449 -13.78 -15.87 17.34
N GLU A 450 -14.11 -16.39 16.16
CA GLU A 450 -15.44 -16.46 15.56
C GLU A 450 -16.00 -15.09 15.09
N VAL A 451 -16.99 -15.13 14.20
CA VAL A 451 -17.58 -13.95 13.54
C VAL A 451 -18.29 -12.97 14.49
N TRP A 452 -18.78 -13.46 15.63
CA TRP A 452 -19.43 -12.61 16.65
C TRP A 452 -18.46 -11.77 17.47
N LYS A 453 -17.15 -11.98 17.33
CA LYS A 453 -16.15 -11.09 17.93
C LYS A 453 -15.93 -9.87 17.03
N ALA A 454 -16.04 -8.67 17.64
CA ALA A 454 -15.76 -7.43 16.92
C ALA A 454 -14.31 -7.40 16.39
N PRO A 455 -14.08 -7.05 15.10
CA PRO A 455 -12.74 -6.98 14.49
C PRO A 455 -12.03 -5.67 14.86
N ALA A 456 -11.87 -5.42 16.16
CA ALA A 456 -11.21 -4.25 16.71
C ALA A 456 -10.28 -4.63 17.87
N ASN A 457 -9.43 -3.71 18.30
CA ASN A 457 -8.33 -3.90 19.24
C ASN A 457 -7.36 -5.00 18.78
N ILE A 458 -7.01 -4.94 17.50
CA ILE A 458 -6.09 -5.89 16.83
C ILE A 458 -5.03 -5.08 16.09
N GLY A 459 -3.77 -5.54 16.18
CA GLY A 459 -2.66 -4.96 15.46
C GLY A 459 -2.70 -5.28 13.96
N LEU A 460 -2.16 -4.38 13.16
CA LEU A 460 -2.00 -4.55 11.72
C LEU A 460 -0.55 -4.95 11.39
N SER A 461 -0.39 -5.95 10.52
CA SER A 461 0.91 -6.38 10.02
C SER A 461 1.36 -5.53 8.84
N ASN A 462 2.68 -5.35 8.69
CA ASN A 462 3.31 -4.58 7.62
C ASN A 462 2.84 -3.11 7.55
N VAL A 463 2.46 -2.53 8.68
CA VAL A 463 2.12 -1.11 8.83
C VAL A 463 3.19 -0.43 9.67
N ILE A 464 3.76 0.65 9.15
CA ILE A 464 4.79 1.45 9.82
C ILE A 464 4.13 2.53 10.68
N SER A 465 3.17 3.26 10.10
CA SER A 465 2.40 4.30 10.79
C SER A 465 1.09 4.58 10.06
N PRO A 466 0.05 5.06 10.75
CA PRO A 466 -1.04 5.75 10.07
C PRO A 466 -0.53 7.06 9.47
N THR A 467 -1.15 7.56 8.40
CA THR A 467 -0.78 8.85 7.80
C THR A 467 -1.13 10.02 8.72
N ILE A 468 -2.21 9.86 9.47
CA ILE A 468 -2.75 10.87 10.39
C ILE A 468 -2.78 10.30 11.81
N ASN A 469 -2.26 11.07 12.76
CA ASN A 469 -2.35 10.72 14.16
C ASN A 469 -3.66 11.22 14.77
N ILE A 470 -4.64 10.33 14.88
CA ILE A 470 -5.98 10.65 15.37
C ILE A 470 -5.94 10.84 16.89
N SER A 471 -6.33 12.03 17.37
CA SER A 471 -6.50 12.33 18.79
C SER A 471 -7.79 11.70 19.35
N HIS A 472 -7.95 11.74 20.67
CA HIS A 472 -9.18 11.26 21.31
C HIS A 472 -10.40 12.05 20.83
N ILE A 473 -10.29 13.38 20.76
CA ILE A 473 -11.37 14.28 20.30
C ILE A 473 -11.71 14.01 18.82
N ASN A 474 -10.72 13.83 17.96
CA ASN A 474 -10.97 13.53 16.55
C ASN A 474 -11.70 12.20 16.39
N GLN A 475 -11.43 11.22 17.26
CA GLN A 475 -12.11 9.93 17.22
C GLN A 475 -13.57 10.01 17.71
N GLU A 476 -13.91 10.91 18.61
CA GLU A 476 -15.30 11.07 19.07
C GLU A 476 -16.25 11.32 17.89
N ASP A 477 -15.89 12.27 16.99
CA ASP A 477 -16.69 12.52 15.78
C ASP A 477 -16.65 11.36 14.78
N LEU A 478 -15.52 10.68 14.64
CA LEU A 478 -15.44 9.50 13.76
C LEU A 478 -16.39 8.41 14.21
N ASN A 479 -16.47 8.19 15.52
CA ASN A 479 -17.22 7.09 16.14
C ASN A 479 -18.71 7.42 16.30
N VAL A 480 -19.03 8.63 16.77
CA VAL A 480 -20.41 9.08 17.04
C VAL A 480 -20.69 10.42 16.35
N PRO A 481 -20.74 10.44 15.02
CA PRO A 481 -20.98 11.67 14.28
C PRO A 481 -22.44 12.11 14.36
N LEU A 482 -22.68 13.42 14.18
CA LEU A 482 -24.02 14.00 14.18
C LEU A 482 -24.91 13.42 13.06
N ASN A 483 -24.35 13.11 11.91
CA ASN A 483 -25.08 12.54 10.78
C ASN A 483 -25.27 11.01 10.86
N GLY A 484 -24.79 10.37 11.93
CA GLY A 484 -24.92 8.95 12.19
C GLY A 484 -24.01 8.02 11.40
N LYS A 485 -23.23 8.52 10.43
CA LYS A 485 -22.38 7.70 9.58
C LYS A 485 -21.00 7.51 10.20
N ALA A 486 -20.83 6.43 10.99
CA ALA A 486 -19.58 6.16 11.70
C ALA A 486 -18.46 5.73 10.75
N VAL A 487 -17.23 6.15 11.06
CA VAL A 487 -16.00 5.75 10.38
C VAL A 487 -15.03 5.20 11.42
N ASN A 488 -14.48 4.02 11.15
CA ASN A 488 -13.63 3.33 12.10
C ASN A 488 -12.19 3.85 12.04
N ALA A 489 -11.64 4.24 13.19
CA ALA A 489 -10.30 4.77 13.30
C ALA A 489 -9.24 3.68 13.39
N ILE A 490 -8.09 3.90 12.74
CA ILE A 490 -6.85 3.14 12.96
C ILE A 490 -5.87 4.08 13.66
N ARG A 491 -5.35 3.68 14.82
CA ARG A 491 -4.56 4.55 15.69
C ARG A 491 -3.29 3.89 16.17
N TYR A 492 -2.31 4.73 16.46
CA TYR A 492 -1.09 4.34 17.17
C TYR A 492 -1.28 4.48 18.70
N PHE A 493 -0.90 3.46 19.44
CA PHE A 493 -0.88 3.45 20.90
C PHE A 493 0.54 3.20 21.41
N VAL A 494 0.97 4.05 22.34
CA VAL A 494 2.30 3.91 22.96
C VAL A 494 2.40 2.58 23.70
N GLY A 495 3.37 1.76 23.35
CA GLY A 495 3.57 0.43 23.93
C GLY A 495 2.78 -0.70 23.28
N ASP A 496 1.71 -0.39 22.55
CA ASP A 496 0.81 -1.37 21.93
C ASP A 496 0.85 -1.40 20.39
N GLY A 497 1.46 -0.37 19.79
CA GLY A 497 1.59 -0.25 18.33
C GLY A 497 0.33 0.26 17.64
N ILE A 498 0.19 -0.07 16.34
CA ILE A 498 -0.90 0.40 15.49
C ILE A 498 -2.05 -0.61 15.58
N LYS A 499 -3.23 -0.12 15.95
CA LYS A 499 -4.42 -0.95 16.14
C LYS A 499 -5.63 -0.41 15.42
N VAL A 500 -6.47 -1.33 14.96
CA VAL A 500 -7.85 -1.04 14.57
C VAL A 500 -8.63 -0.68 15.83
N TRP A 501 -9.20 0.52 15.89
CA TRP A 501 -9.87 1.05 17.09
C TRP A 501 -11.31 1.47 16.82
N GLY A 502 -12.04 0.64 16.07
CA GLY A 502 -13.45 0.78 15.76
C GLY A 502 -13.98 -0.46 15.06
N ALA A 503 -15.26 -0.78 15.27
CA ALA A 503 -15.96 -1.90 14.64
C ALA A 503 -17.43 -1.56 14.38
N ARG A 504 -17.69 -0.33 13.95
CA ARG A 504 -19.03 0.13 13.60
C ARG A 504 -19.30 0.01 12.12
N THR A 505 -20.55 -0.26 11.79
CA THR A 505 -21.07 -0.08 10.44
C THR A 505 -21.26 1.41 10.14
N LEU A 506 -21.55 1.74 8.90
CA LEU A 506 -21.91 3.11 8.53
C LEU A 506 -23.22 3.57 9.18
N ASP A 507 -24.08 2.66 9.66
CA ASP A 507 -25.29 2.95 10.44
C ASP A 507 -24.97 3.06 11.94
N GLY A 508 -24.12 4.00 12.29
CA GLY A 508 -23.61 4.18 13.65
C GLY A 508 -24.65 4.61 14.69
N ASN A 509 -25.81 5.13 14.27
CA ASN A 509 -26.91 5.52 15.15
C ASN A 509 -27.90 4.39 15.42
N SER A 510 -27.90 3.33 14.62
CA SER A 510 -28.78 2.19 14.82
C SER A 510 -28.44 1.48 16.13
N LEU A 511 -29.42 1.19 16.92
CA LEU A 511 -29.26 0.36 18.10
C LEU A 511 -29.05 -1.12 17.75
N ASP A 512 -29.60 -1.56 16.63
CA ASP A 512 -29.55 -2.96 16.23
C ASP A 512 -28.32 -3.28 15.35
N TRP A 513 -27.97 -2.39 14.43
CA TRP A 513 -27.02 -2.68 13.36
C TRP A 513 -25.70 -1.90 13.40
N ARG A 514 -25.47 -1.10 14.44
CA ARG A 514 -24.26 -0.25 14.54
C ARG A 514 -22.93 -1.02 14.56
N TYR A 515 -22.94 -2.31 14.89
CA TYR A 515 -21.70 -3.10 15.00
C TYR A 515 -21.54 -4.10 13.86
N VAL A 516 -20.35 -4.11 13.29
CA VAL A 516 -19.97 -5.00 12.17
C VAL A 516 -20.15 -6.48 12.53
N ASN A 517 -19.71 -6.88 13.75
CA ASN A 517 -19.86 -8.26 14.18
C ASN A 517 -21.33 -8.68 14.32
N VAL A 518 -22.21 -7.80 14.74
CA VAL A 518 -23.66 -8.08 14.85
C VAL A 518 -24.25 -8.31 13.46
N ARG A 519 -24.00 -7.40 12.51
CA ARG A 519 -24.48 -7.56 11.12
C ARG A 519 -23.95 -8.83 10.46
N ARG A 520 -22.65 -9.10 10.59
CA ARG A 520 -22.03 -10.29 10.00
C ARG A 520 -22.50 -11.60 10.65
N THR A 521 -22.69 -11.60 11.96
CA THR A 521 -23.25 -12.76 12.66
C THR A 521 -24.69 -13.04 12.20
N MET A 522 -25.51 -12.00 12.06
CA MET A 522 -26.86 -12.18 11.53
C MET A 522 -26.84 -12.76 10.11
N ILE A 523 -26.01 -12.23 9.23
CA ILE A 523 -25.86 -12.78 7.86
C ILE A 523 -25.47 -14.26 7.90
N MET A 524 -24.53 -14.66 8.76
CA MET A 524 -24.10 -16.05 8.92
C MET A 524 -25.24 -16.94 9.38
N LEU A 525 -26.04 -16.49 10.37
CA LEU A 525 -27.21 -17.23 10.86
C LEU A 525 -28.28 -17.36 9.78
N GLU A 526 -28.61 -16.26 9.10
CA GLU A 526 -29.60 -16.21 8.00
C GLU A 526 -29.22 -17.17 6.87
N GLU A 527 -27.98 -17.10 6.37
CA GLU A 527 -27.52 -17.97 5.27
C GLU A 527 -27.41 -19.45 5.69
N SER A 528 -26.96 -19.73 6.92
CA SER A 528 -26.87 -21.10 7.44
C SER A 528 -28.26 -21.75 7.53
N ILE A 529 -29.23 -21.04 8.11
CA ILE A 529 -30.61 -21.52 8.26
C ILE A 529 -31.29 -21.64 6.88
N LYS A 530 -31.14 -20.64 6.02
CA LYS A 530 -31.65 -20.65 4.64
C LYS A 530 -31.14 -21.86 3.86
N ASN A 531 -29.83 -22.15 3.93
CA ASN A 531 -29.25 -23.29 3.23
C ASN A 531 -29.75 -24.62 3.77
N ALA A 532 -29.91 -24.75 5.10
CA ALA A 532 -30.43 -25.97 5.72
C ALA A 532 -31.92 -26.18 5.41
N THR A 533 -32.71 -25.12 5.37
CA THR A 533 -34.17 -25.21 5.07
C THR A 533 -34.46 -25.54 3.61
N LYS A 534 -33.50 -25.39 2.68
CA LYS A 534 -33.64 -25.85 1.29
C LYS A 534 -34.01 -27.35 1.18
N ALA A 535 -33.58 -28.15 2.15
CA ALA A 535 -33.88 -29.58 2.18
C ALA A 535 -35.37 -29.89 2.37
N PHE A 536 -36.14 -28.93 2.90
CA PHE A 536 -37.58 -29.07 3.15
C PHE A 536 -38.47 -28.43 2.08
N VAL A 537 -37.87 -27.86 1.03
CA VAL A 537 -38.64 -27.32 -0.10
C VAL A 537 -39.30 -28.47 -0.84
N PHE A 538 -40.58 -28.35 -1.09
CA PHE A 538 -41.50 -29.39 -1.61
C PHE A 538 -41.88 -30.50 -0.60
N ASP A 539 -41.42 -30.48 0.65
CA ASP A 539 -41.93 -31.37 1.69
C ASP A 539 -43.37 -30.97 2.07
N PRO A 540 -44.21 -31.93 2.54
CA PRO A 540 -45.56 -31.61 3.01
C PRO A 540 -45.55 -30.55 4.12
N ASN A 541 -46.36 -29.50 3.96
CA ASN A 541 -46.51 -28.43 4.93
C ASN A 541 -47.39 -28.90 6.13
N THR A 542 -46.83 -29.75 6.98
CA THR A 542 -47.55 -30.43 8.10
C THR A 542 -46.78 -30.30 9.42
N ALA A 543 -47.45 -30.61 10.54
CA ALA A 543 -46.89 -30.56 11.88
C ALA A 543 -45.54 -31.35 12.02
N ASN A 544 -45.41 -32.49 11.31
CA ASN A 544 -44.18 -33.28 11.38
C ASN A 544 -42.98 -32.51 10.76
N THR A 545 -43.19 -31.86 9.64
CA THR A 545 -42.19 -31.04 8.97
C THR A 545 -41.82 -29.83 9.87
N TRP A 546 -42.82 -29.17 10.46
CA TRP A 546 -42.58 -28.01 11.35
C TRP A 546 -41.77 -28.39 12.57
N VAL A 547 -42.03 -29.53 13.20
CA VAL A 547 -41.23 -30.03 14.35
C VAL A 547 -39.80 -30.34 13.93
N SER A 548 -39.63 -30.95 12.75
CA SER A 548 -38.30 -31.27 12.23
C SER A 548 -37.47 -30.02 11.96
N VAL A 549 -38.05 -29.01 11.31
CA VAL A 549 -37.39 -27.72 11.04
C VAL A 549 -37.09 -26.98 12.33
N ARG A 550 -38.06 -26.89 13.28
CA ARG A 550 -37.88 -26.26 14.59
C ARG A 550 -36.71 -26.91 15.35
N SER A 551 -36.68 -28.24 15.41
CA SER A 551 -35.62 -28.97 16.10
C SER A 551 -34.25 -28.76 15.47
N MET A 552 -34.16 -28.76 14.14
CA MET A 552 -32.93 -28.52 13.41
C MET A 552 -32.36 -27.12 13.70
N VAL A 553 -33.20 -26.08 13.60
CA VAL A 553 -32.78 -24.69 13.84
C VAL A 553 -32.43 -24.48 15.33
N ASN A 554 -33.23 -25.02 16.28
CA ASN A 554 -32.93 -24.95 17.70
C ASN A 554 -31.58 -25.60 18.05
N ASN A 555 -31.27 -26.76 17.47
CA ASN A 555 -30.00 -27.45 17.70
C ASN A 555 -28.81 -26.60 17.20
N PHE A 556 -28.95 -25.98 16.05
CA PHE A 556 -27.94 -25.10 15.49
C PHE A 556 -27.72 -23.87 16.39
N LEU A 557 -28.79 -23.14 16.75
CA LEU A 557 -28.67 -21.94 17.58
C LEU A 557 -28.16 -22.25 18.98
N ASN A 558 -28.52 -23.40 19.56
CA ASN A 558 -27.97 -23.88 20.83
C ASN A 558 -26.45 -24.14 20.73
N GLY A 559 -25.97 -24.64 19.58
CA GLY A 559 -24.53 -24.76 19.29
C GLY A 559 -23.81 -23.41 19.28
N ILE A 560 -24.41 -22.40 18.61
CA ILE A 560 -23.87 -21.02 18.57
C ILE A 560 -23.89 -20.38 19.97
N TRP A 561 -24.99 -20.52 20.72
CA TRP A 561 -25.10 -20.01 22.09
C TRP A 561 -24.02 -20.61 23.01
N LYS A 562 -23.82 -21.93 22.98
CA LYS A 562 -22.78 -22.61 23.78
C LYS A 562 -21.36 -22.12 23.47
N ARG A 563 -21.09 -21.71 22.23
CA ARG A 563 -19.81 -21.11 21.83
C ARG A 563 -19.71 -19.60 22.17
N GLY A 564 -20.79 -19.01 22.72
CA GLY A 564 -20.83 -17.60 23.15
C GLY A 564 -21.19 -16.62 22.02
N GLY A 565 -21.81 -17.08 20.93
CA GLY A 565 -22.27 -16.22 19.83
C GLY A 565 -23.60 -15.52 20.09
N LEU A 566 -24.41 -16.05 21.00
CA LEU A 566 -25.67 -15.46 21.44
C LEU A 566 -25.62 -15.08 22.90
N ALA A 567 -26.28 -13.95 23.25
CA ALA A 567 -26.40 -13.46 24.62
C ALA A 567 -27.59 -14.13 25.33
N GLY A 568 -27.51 -14.30 26.65
CA GLY A 568 -28.55 -14.89 27.47
C GLY A 568 -27.98 -15.93 28.43
N SER A 569 -28.54 -15.99 29.64
CA SER A 569 -28.12 -16.94 30.66
C SER A 569 -28.64 -18.35 30.39
N THR A 570 -29.75 -18.46 29.69
CA THR A 570 -30.37 -19.72 29.27
C THR A 570 -30.61 -19.70 27.76
N PRO A 571 -30.77 -20.86 27.10
CA PRO A 571 -31.14 -20.91 25.69
C PRO A 571 -32.39 -20.11 25.35
N ASP A 572 -33.39 -20.15 26.22
CA ASP A 572 -34.68 -19.47 26.04
C ASP A 572 -34.53 -17.92 26.10
N ASP A 573 -33.52 -17.40 26.81
CA ASP A 573 -33.18 -15.97 26.80
C ASP A 573 -32.40 -15.57 25.54
N ALA A 574 -31.71 -16.53 24.91
CA ALA A 574 -30.79 -16.30 23.84
C ALA A 574 -31.46 -16.37 22.43
N PHE A 575 -32.41 -17.29 22.28
CA PHE A 575 -33.11 -17.47 21.02
C PHE A 575 -34.45 -18.17 21.18
N SER A 576 -35.37 -17.97 20.21
CA SER A 576 -36.59 -18.76 20.09
C SER A 576 -36.92 -19.01 18.62
N VAL A 577 -37.47 -20.17 18.32
CA VAL A 577 -37.84 -20.61 16.96
C VAL A 577 -39.30 -20.97 16.92
N HIS A 578 -40.06 -20.28 16.09
CA HIS A 578 -41.49 -20.43 15.93
C HIS A 578 -41.80 -20.90 14.52
N VAL A 579 -42.59 -21.96 14.41
CA VAL A 579 -43.14 -22.46 13.16
C VAL A 579 -44.39 -23.32 13.43
N GLY A 580 -45.52 -22.93 12.91
CA GLY A 580 -46.75 -23.66 13.13
C GLY A 580 -48.01 -22.91 12.69
N LEU A 581 -49.09 -23.68 12.51
CA LEU A 581 -50.42 -23.14 12.24
C LEU A 581 -50.94 -22.40 13.48
N GLY A 582 -51.38 -21.15 13.33
CA GLY A 582 -51.83 -20.28 14.42
C GLY A 582 -50.68 -19.64 15.20
N GLU A 583 -49.41 -19.99 14.94
CA GLU A 583 -48.22 -19.39 15.51
C GLU A 583 -47.56 -18.45 14.51
N THR A 584 -47.18 -18.95 13.36
CA THR A 584 -46.49 -18.18 12.27
C THR A 584 -47.25 -18.23 10.94
N MET A 585 -48.19 -19.12 10.79
CA MET A 585 -48.92 -19.35 9.54
C MET A 585 -50.43 -19.34 9.78
N THR A 586 -51.18 -18.87 8.79
CA THR A 586 -52.61 -18.98 8.69
C THR A 586 -53.00 -20.22 7.85
N PRO A 587 -54.28 -20.68 7.88
CA PRO A 587 -54.73 -21.73 6.97
C PRO A 587 -54.52 -21.38 5.46
N GLU A 588 -54.64 -20.11 5.13
CA GLU A 588 -54.42 -19.58 3.78
C GLU A 588 -52.97 -19.76 3.36
N ASP A 589 -52.00 -19.43 4.22
CA ASP A 589 -50.56 -19.64 3.95
C ASP A 589 -50.28 -21.11 3.58
N ILE A 590 -50.91 -22.06 4.28
CA ILE A 590 -50.75 -23.50 4.01
C ILE A 590 -51.32 -23.87 2.65
N LEU A 591 -52.49 -23.31 2.31
CA LEU A 591 -53.13 -23.54 1.00
C LEU A 591 -52.31 -22.95 -0.15
N GLU A 592 -51.65 -21.84 0.08
CA GLU A 592 -50.73 -21.20 -0.87
C GLU A 592 -49.34 -21.86 -0.91
N GLY A 593 -49.10 -22.89 -0.08
CA GLY A 593 -47.82 -23.60 -0.02
C GLY A 593 -46.71 -22.83 0.71
N ILE A 594 -47.07 -21.86 1.53
CA ILE A 594 -46.12 -21.02 2.28
C ILE A 594 -45.88 -21.62 3.66
N MET A 595 -44.60 -21.90 3.99
CA MET A 595 -44.15 -22.21 5.35
C MET A 595 -43.35 -21.03 5.92
N ARG A 596 -43.87 -20.42 7.01
CA ARG A 596 -43.20 -19.30 7.70
C ARG A 596 -42.51 -19.79 8.95
N ILE A 597 -41.21 -19.46 9.03
CA ILE A 597 -40.36 -19.74 10.17
C ILE A 597 -39.90 -18.39 10.75
N THR A 598 -40.18 -18.14 12.03
CA THR A 598 -39.70 -16.93 12.74
C THR A 598 -38.63 -17.32 13.74
N VAL A 599 -37.47 -16.70 13.60
CA VAL A 599 -36.32 -16.92 14.47
C VAL A 599 -35.97 -15.61 15.15
N LEU A 600 -36.01 -15.60 16.48
CA LEU A 600 -35.61 -14.48 17.30
C LEU A 600 -34.27 -14.82 17.95
N VAL A 601 -33.30 -13.92 17.89
CA VAL A 601 -31.94 -14.14 18.43
C VAL A 601 -31.43 -12.90 19.15
N ALA A 602 -30.73 -13.10 20.25
CA ALA A 602 -30.02 -12.08 20.99
C ALA A 602 -28.51 -12.19 20.66
N ILE A 603 -28.01 -11.39 19.70
CA ILE A 603 -26.61 -11.44 19.29
C ILE A 603 -25.73 -10.70 20.32
N VAL A 604 -24.53 -11.23 20.58
CA VAL A 604 -23.53 -10.62 21.45
C VAL A 604 -23.01 -9.30 20.87
N ARG A 605 -23.01 -8.26 21.69
CA ARG A 605 -22.48 -6.92 21.33
C ARG A 605 -21.14 -6.67 22.04
N PRO A 606 -20.22 -5.93 21.41
CA PRO A 606 -18.95 -5.58 22.05
C PRO A 606 -19.17 -4.58 23.20
N ALA A 607 -18.36 -4.67 24.25
CA ALA A 607 -18.21 -3.60 25.23
C ALA A 607 -17.25 -2.55 24.64
N GLU A 608 -17.80 -1.52 24.03
CA GLU A 608 -17.03 -0.43 23.40
C GLU A 608 -16.54 0.58 24.44
N PHE A 609 -17.34 0.82 25.48
CA PHE A 609 -17.03 1.73 26.58
C PHE A 609 -16.98 0.98 27.91
N ILE A 610 -15.89 1.19 28.65
CA ILE A 610 -15.68 0.61 29.98
C ILE A 610 -15.52 1.76 30.96
N GLU A 611 -16.44 1.90 31.91
CA GLU A 611 -16.35 2.86 32.99
C GLU A 611 -15.83 2.18 34.27
N ILE A 612 -14.78 2.74 34.84
CA ILE A 612 -14.20 2.26 36.08
C ILE A 612 -14.34 3.34 37.15
N THR A 613 -15.12 3.07 38.19
CA THR A 613 -15.32 3.99 39.32
C THR A 613 -14.41 3.62 40.49
N PHE A 614 -13.56 4.51 40.91
CA PHE A 614 -12.77 4.39 42.11
C PHE A 614 -13.40 5.22 43.24
N GLN A 615 -13.74 4.60 44.36
CA GLN A 615 -14.20 5.29 45.55
C GLN A 615 -13.20 5.07 46.70
N GLN A 616 -12.74 6.17 47.28
CA GLN A 616 -11.91 6.10 48.49
C GLN A 616 -12.80 5.75 49.70
N GLN A 617 -12.53 4.62 50.33
CA GLN A 617 -13.17 4.28 51.61
C GLN A 617 -12.55 5.07 52.75
N MET A 618 -13.40 5.68 53.60
CA MET A 618 -12.91 6.22 54.87
C MET A 618 -12.41 5.09 55.74
N GLN A 619 -11.26 5.30 56.35
CA GLN A 619 -10.68 4.34 57.31
C GLN A 619 -11.68 4.14 58.46
N LYS A 620 -12.16 2.92 58.67
CA LYS A 620 -12.93 2.57 59.84
C LYS A 620 -11.96 2.52 61.00
N SER A 621 -12.09 3.47 61.92
CA SER A 621 -11.38 3.48 63.23
C SER A 621 -11.83 2.32 64.11
#